data_7b3d91356661d57c15bf28e4449d510a
#
_entry.id   7b3d91356661d57c15bf28e4449d510a
#
_cell.length_a   1.000
_cell.length_b   1.000
_cell.length_c   1.000
_cell.angle_alpha   90.00
_cell.angle_beta   90.00
_cell.angle_gamma   90.00
#
_symmetry.space_group_name_H-M   'P 1'
#
loop_
_entity.id
_entity.type
_entity.pdbx_description
1 polymer ?
#
loop_
_entity_poly.entity_id
_entity_poly.type
_entity_poly.pdbx_seq_one_letter_code
_entity_poly.pdbx_strand_id
1 'polypeptide(L)'
;LVEAALANGSDDNLSWQVLHVEGLPDASADETLKQRGNLPLPPPLSAGIRIDGFTVKRELYASVRSHLYLVEDNDGKQSVLKTPSVNLEDDREALERFVMEGWVGNRLRNPHLLHALPVPDNPSCLYQHLEFIDGVTLKQWLKEHPDAPVEEKLYLADQLLNGVRALHRAD
;
A
#
# COMPACT_ATOMS: atom_id res chain seq x y z
N LEU A 1 41.55 7.28 -10.72
CA LEU A 1 41.16 8.69 -10.48
C LEU A 1 42.40 9.58 -10.40
N VAL A 2 43.39 9.28 -9.54
CA VAL A 2 44.64 10.05 -9.39
C VAL A 2 45.39 10.17 -10.75
N GLU A 3 45.60 9.06 -11.45
CA GLU A 3 46.23 9.07 -12.76
C GLU A 3 45.48 9.89 -13.80
N ALA A 4 44.16 9.84 -13.78
CA ALA A 4 43.33 10.65 -14.69
C ALA A 4 43.43 12.15 -14.40
N ALA A 5 43.51 12.53 -13.13
CA ALA A 5 43.68 13.94 -12.73
C ALA A 5 45.07 14.46 -13.11
N LEU A 6 46.10 13.68 -12.89
CA LEU A 6 47.48 14.01 -13.31
C LEU A 6 47.59 14.14 -14.83
N ALA A 7 46.94 13.23 -15.58
CA ALA A 7 46.93 13.27 -17.06
C ALA A 7 46.18 14.51 -17.60
N ASN A 8 45.27 15.09 -16.83
CA ASN A 8 44.53 16.33 -17.14
C ASN A 8 45.22 17.61 -16.59
N GLY A 9 46.48 17.49 -16.15
CA GLY A 9 47.31 18.63 -15.79
C GLY A 9 47.12 19.16 -14.35
N SER A 10 46.61 18.37 -13.43
CA SER A 10 46.58 18.71 -12.01
C SER A 10 47.99 18.67 -11.44
N ASP A 11 48.44 19.76 -10.83
CA ASP A 11 49.78 19.97 -10.25
C ASP A 11 49.73 20.21 -8.71
N ASP A 12 48.58 20.04 -8.10
CA ASP A 12 48.38 20.26 -6.68
C ASP A 12 47.95 18.96 -5.94
N ASN A 13 47.82 19.03 -4.64
CA ASN A 13 47.40 17.91 -3.80
C ASN A 13 46.02 17.39 -4.21
N LEU A 14 45.95 16.10 -4.52
CA LEU A 14 44.71 15.44 -4.94
C LEU A 14 44.05 14.74 -3.74
N SER A 15 42.83 15.12 -3.41
CA SER A 15 41.98 14.42 -2.47
C SER A 15 40.70 13.95 -3.18
N TRP A 16 40.32 12.72 -2.93
CA TRP A 16 39.08 12.18 -3.46
C TRP A 16 38.39 11.28 -2.42
N GLN A 17 37.10 11.22 -2.46
CA GLN A 17 36.28 10.38 -1.64
C GLN A 17 35.30 9.59 -2.51
N VAL A 18 35.19 8.29 -2.28
CA VAL A 18 34.21 7.43 -2.92
C VAL A 18 33.23 6.98 -1.84
N LEU A 19 31.96 7.21 -2.07
CA LEU A 19 30.87 6.74 -1.26
C LEU A 19 30.17 5.61 -2.00
N HIS A 20 30.11 4.44 -1.38
CA HIS A 20 29.31 3.32 -1.85
C HIS A 20 28.04 3.23 -1.01
N VAL A 21 26.88 3.43 -1.63
CA VAL A 21 25.58 3.31 -0.96
C VAL A 21 25.12 1.86 -1.12
N GLU A 22 25.14 1.09 -0.06
CA GLU A 22 24.71 -0.32 -0.05
C GLU A 22 23.19 -0.47 0.03
N GLY A 23 22.47 0.56 0.51
CA GLY A 23 21.03 0.59 0.58
C GLY A 23 20.52 1.95 1.02
N LEU A 24 19.31 2.27 0.61
CA LEU A 24 18.59 3.44 1.10
C LEU A 24 17.58 2.97 2.16
N PRO A 25 17.34 3.76 3.22
CA PRO A 25 16.23 3.49 4.13
C PRO A 25 14.90 3.56 3.38
N ASP A 26 13.88 2.89 3.91
CA ASP A 26 12.53 3.04 3.41
C ASP A 26 12.10 4.51 3.40
N ALA A 27 11.34 4.92 2.38
CA ALA A 27 10.85 6.28 2.25
C ALA A 27 10.12 6.72 3.52
N SER A 28 10.41 7.92 3.99
CA SER A 28 9.69 8.53 5.12
C SER A 28 8.23 8.83 4.75
N ALA A 29 7.39 9.10 5.75
CA ALA A 29 6.01 9.52 5.52
C ALA A 29 5.92 10.75 4.60
N ASP A 30 6.77 11.76 4.85
CA ASP A 30 6.81 13.00 4.07
C ASP A 30 7.24 12.76 2.61
N GLU A 31 8.22 11.89 2.39
CA GLU A 31 8.66 11.52 1.04
C GLU A 31 7.56 10.77 0.29
N THR A 32 6.88 9.83 0.96
CA THR A 32 5.76 9.10 0.39
C THR A 32 4.60 10.03 0.04
N LEU A 33 4.26 10.97 0.92
CA LEU A 33 3.25 12.00 0.66
C LEU A 33 3.61 12.87 -0.54
N LYS A 34 4.86 13.30 -0.67
CA LYS A 34 5.35 14.09 -1.81
C LYS A 34 5.32 13.31 -3.12
N GLN A 35 5.70 12.04 -3.11
CA GLN A 35 5.74 11.20 -4.30
C GLN A 35 4.34 10.77 -4.76
N ARG A 36 3.49 10.36 -3.81
CA ARG A 36 2.18 9.75 -4.12
C ARG A 36 1.01 10.73 -4.03
N GLY A 37 1.11 11.78 -3.23
CA GLY A 37 0.03 12.76 -3.04
C GLY A 37 -0.32 13.59 -4.28
N ASN A 38 0.56 13.59 -5.31
CA ASN A 38 0.33 14.27 -6.57
C ASN A 38 -0.07 13.34 -7.72
N LEU A 39 -0.23 12.03 -7.44
CA LEU A 39 -0.68 11.08 -8.46
C LEU A 39 -2.15 11.37 -8.84
N PRO A 40 -2.53 11.22 -10.12
CA PRO A 40 -3.91 11.37 -10.52
C PRO A 40 -4.79 10.32 -9.86
N LEU A 41 -6.03 10.67 -9.56
CA LEU A 41 -7.01 9.70 -9.09
C LEU A 41 -7.49 8.84 -10.27
N PRO A 42 -7.56 7.51 -10.11
CA PRO A 42 -8.13 6.68 -11.15
C PRO A 42 -9.64 6.93 -11.27
N PRO A 43 -10.20 6.92 -12.48
CA PRO A 43 -11.65 6.88 -12.64
C PRO A 43 -12.19 5.56 -12.06
N PRO A 44 -13.51 5.43 -11.84
CA PRO A 44 -14.12 4.16 -11.49
C PRO A 44 -13.73 3.08 -12.50
N LEU A 45 -13.18 1.97 -12.00
CA LEU A 45 -12.63 0.90 -12.84
C LEU A 45 -13.71 -0.12 -13.18
N SER A 46 -13.69 -0.59 -14.41
CA SER A 46 -14.57 -1.68 -14.89
C SER A 46 -13.78 -2.95 -15.14
N ALA A 47 -14.46 -4.09 -15.12
CA ALA A 47 -13.86 -5.37 -15.45
C ALA A 47 -13.17 -5.34 -16.82
N GLY A 48 -11.96 -5.90 -16.89
CA GLY A 48 -11.11 -5.93 -18.09
C GLY A 48 -10.16 -4.75 -18.22
N ILE A 49 -10.31 -3.66 -17.46
CA ILE A 49 -9.35 -2.55 -17.48
C ILE A 49 -8.01 -3.04 -16.91
N ARG A 50 -6.92 -2.58 -17.51
CA ARG A 50 -5.55 -2.86 -17.07
C ARG A 50 -4.91 -1.61 -16.49
N ILE A 51 -4.29 -1.75 -15.30
CA ILE A 51 -3.54 -0.71 -14.61
C ILE A 51 -2.24 -1.33 -14.09
N ASP A 52 -1.09 -0.76 -14.48
CA ASP A 52 0.24 -1.10 -13.94
C ASP A 52 0.54 -2.62 -13.89
N GLY A 53 0.06 -3.37 -14.88
CA GLY A 53 0.23 -4.83 -14.96
C GLY A 53 -0.89 -5.64 -14.33
N PHE A 54 -1.84 -5.01 -13.65
CA PHE A 54 -3.02 -5.67 -13.07
C PHE A 54 -4.22 -5.58 -14.02
N THR A 55 -5.00 -6.65 -14.11
CA THR A 55 -6.29 -6.69 -14.83
C THR A 55 -7.43 -6.71 -13.83
N VAL A 56 -8.32 -5.74 -13.89
CA VAL A 56 -9.50 -5.67 -13.02
C VAL A 56 -10.46 -6.79 -13.36
N LYS A 57 -10.83 -7.60 -12.37
CA LYS A 57 -11.80 -8.69 -12.53
C LYS A 57 -13.22 -8.23 -12.16
N ARG A 58 -13.37 -7.58 -11.02
CA ARG A 58 -14.65 -7.02 -10.55
C ARG A 58 -14.44 -6.02 -9.41
N GLU A 59 -15.43 -5.19 -9.18
CA GLU A 59 -15.52 -4.39 -7.97
C GLU A 59 -15.96 -5.28 -6.79
N LEU A 60 -15.28 -5.14 -5.65
CA LEU A 60 -15.60 -5.81 -4.40
C LEU A 60 -16.47 -4.95 -3.50
N TYR A 61 -16.17 -3.64 -3.48
CA TYR A 61 -16.82 -2.67 -2.62
C TYR A 61 -16.65 -1.27 -3.18
N ALA A 62 -17.68 -0.43 -3.03
CA ALA A 62 -17.67 0.98 -3.35
C ALA A 62 -18.25 1.81 -2.20
N SER A 63 -17.63 2.93 -1.92
CA SER A 63 -18.12 3.94 -0.99
C SER A 63 -17.83 5.34 -1.52
N VAL A 64 -18.33 6.35 -0.83
CA VAL A 64 -18.02 7.76 -1.15
C VAL A 64 -16.54 8.12 -0.97
N ARG A 65 -15.76 7.29 -0.27
CA ARG A 65 -14.34 7.54 0.03
C ARG A 65 -13.38 6.69 -0.79
N SER A 66 -13.72 5.44 -1.06
CA SER A 66 -12.82 4.51 -1.74
C SER A 66 -13.56 3.38 -2.43
N HIS A 67 -12.90 2.79 -3.43
CA HIS A 67 -13.32 1.59 -4.13
C HIS A 67 -12.32 0.47 -3.92
N LEU A 68 -12.79 -0.77 -3.85
CA LEU A 68 -11.96 -1.97 -3.78
C LEU A 68 -12.22 -2.82 -5.02
N TYR A 69 -11.16 -3.18 -5.74
CA TYR A 69 -11.24 -3.99 -6.94
C TYR A 69 -10.44 -5.28 -6.77
N LEU A 70 -11.06 -6.41 -7.07
CA LEU A 70 -10.33 -7.65 -7.29
C LEU A 70 -9.59 -7.53 -8.61
N VAL A 71 -8.29 -7.76 -8.57
CA VAL A 71 -7.42 -7.73 -9.74
C VAL A 71 -6.60 -9.00 -9.84
N GLU A 72 -6.04 -9.22 -11.02
CA GLU A 72 -5.16 -10.35 -11.32
C GLU A 72 -3.92 -9.83 -12.04
N ASP A 73 -2.76 -10.26 -11.62
CA ASP A 73 -1.51 -9.94 -12.31
C ASP A 73 -1.28 -10.83 -13.56
N ASN A 74 -0.14 -10.66 -14.22
CA ASN A 74 0.17 -11.42 -15.44
C ASN A 74 0.41 -12.92 -15.18
N ASP A 75 0.68 -13.32 -13.94
CA ASP A 75 0.89 -14.69 -13.52
C ASP A 75 -0.41 -15.36 -13.00
N GLY A 76 -1.53 -14.64 -13.06
CA GLY A 76 -2.84 -15.11 -12.60
C GLY A 76 -3.05 -15.02 -11.10
N LYS A 77 -2.15 -14.37 -10.36
CA LYS A 77 -2.29 -14.17 -8.92
C LYS A 77 -3.30 -13.06 -8.62
N GLN A 78 -4.26 -13.37 -7.76
CA GLN A 78 -5.28 -12.42 -7.32
C GLN A 78 -4.79 -11.53 -6.18
N SER A 79 -5.19 -10.27 -6.23
CA SER A 79 -4.94 -9.25 -5.21
C SER A 79 -6.05 -8.19 -5.25
N VAL A 80 -5.95 -7.18 -4.40
CA VAL A 80 -6.92 -6.09 -4.32
C VAL A 80 -6.24 -4.77 -4.59
N LEU A 81 -6.80 -3.95 -5.48
CA LEU A 81 -6.48 -2.53 -5.57
C LEU A 81 -7.54 -1.74 -4.80
N LYS A 82 -7.10 -0.96 -3.83
CA LYS A 82 -7.91 0.05 -3.14
C LYS A 82 -7.59 1.40 -3.77
N THR A 83 -8.58 2.08 -4.32
CA THR A 83 -8.44 3.41 -4.92
C THR A 83 -9.22 4.44 -4.11
N PRO A 84 -8.76 5.69 -4.00
CA PRO A 84 -9.62 6.76 -3.51
C PRO A 84 -10.76 7.00 -4.49
N SER A 85 -11.90 7.45 -3.97
CA SER A 85 -13.01 7.90 -4.82
C SER A 85 -12.65 9.21 -5.51
N VAL A 86 -13.11 9.41 -6.74
CA VAL A 86 -12.99 10.69 -7.47
C VAL A 86 -13.66 11.85 -6.70
N ASN A 87 -14.61 11.57 -5.83
CA ASN A 87 -15.24 12.58 -4.97
C ASN A 87 -14.26 13.23 -3.98
N LEU A 88 -13.06 12.68 -3.81
CA LEU A 88 -12.02 13.22 -2.92
C LEU A 88 -11.00 14.10 -3.66
N GLU A 89 -11.20 14.41 -4.96
CA GLU A 89 -10.25 15.17 -5.77
C GLU A 89 -9.87 16.51 -5.12
N ASP A 90 -10.85 17.19 -4.53
CA ASP A 90 -10.66 18.48 -3.84
C ASP A 90 -10.42 18.34 -2.33
N ASP A 91 -10.45 17.13 -1.77
CA ASP A 91 -10.22 16.87 -0.34
C ASP A 91 -8.80 16.37 -0.09
N ARG A 92 -7.86 17.32 -0.06
CA ARG A 92 -6.44 17.05 0.15
C ARG A 92 -6.17 16.28 1.44
N GLU A 93 -6.87 16.61 2.52
CA GLU A 93 -6.68 15.95 3.81
C GLU A 93 -7.12 14.47 3.77
N ALA A 94 -8.22 14.17 3.06
CA ALA A 94 -8.64 12.79 2.85
C ALA A 94 -7.64 12.00 1.99
N LEU A 95 -7.05 12.63 0.97
CA LEU A 95 -6.02 12.00 0.13
C LEU A 95 -4.73 11.77 0.91
N GLU A 96 -4.29 12.71 1.72
CA GLU A 96 -3.12 12.55 2.61
C GLU A 96 -3.35 11.39 3.59
N ARG A 97 -4.54 11.29 4.21
CA ARG A 97 -4.90 10.13 5.06
C ARG A 97 -4.88 8.82 4.29
N PHE A 98 -5.37 8.81 3.06
CA PHE A 98 -5.31 7.62 2.20
C PHE A 98 -3.88 7.17 1.92
N VAL A 99 -2.98 8.09 1.57
CA VAL A 99 -1.55 7.78 1.34
C VAL A 99 -0.90 7.27 2.63
N MET A 100 -1.18 7.91 3.77
CA MET A 100 -0.64 7.52 5.08
C MET A 100 -1.12 6.14 5.52
N GLU A 101 -2.38 5.80 5.30
CA GLU A 101 -2.89 4.45 5.56
C GLU A 101 -2.06 3.39 4.81
N GLY A 102 -1.78 3.61 3.52
CA GLY A 102 -0.95 2.72 2.73
C GLY A 102 0.50 2.65 3.23
N TRP A 103 1.09 3.79 3.65
CA TRP A 103 2.43 3.85 4.20
C TRP A 103 2.56 3.05 5.51
N VAL A 104 1.61 3.20 6.42
CA VAL A 104 1.53 2.41 7.67
C VAL A 104 1.34 0.93 7.35
N GLY A 105 0.39 0.60 6.48
CA GLY A 105 0.08 -0.78 6.11
C GLY A 105 1.27 -1.54 5.52
N ASN A 106 2.16 -0.85 4.78
CA ASN A 106 3.37 -1.44 4.23
C ASN A 106 4.44 -1.77 5.28
N ARG A 107 4.42 -1.11 6.44
CA ARG A 107 5.40 -1.30 7.53
C ARG A 107 4.98 -2.33 8.55
N LEU A 108 3.69 -2.55 8.68
CA LEU A 108 3.15 -3.46 9.68
C LEU A 108 3.09 -4.89 9.15
N ARG A 109 3.68 -5.82 9.88
CA ARG A 109 3.64 -7.25 9.63
C ARG A 109 3.00 -7.95 10.82
N ASN A 110 1.74 -8.29 10.70
CA ASN A 110 1.00 -8.98 11.76
C ASN A 110 -0.07 -9.90 11.14
N PRO A 111 -0.24 -11.15 11.61
CA PRO A 111 -1.20 -12.09 11.04
C PRO A 111 -2.68 -11.67 11.21
N HIS A 112 -2.95 -10.67 12.06
CA HIS A 112 -4.29 -10.13 12.29
C HIS A 112 -4.54 -8.81 11.55
N LEU A 113 -3.61 -8.36 10.70
CA LEU A 113 -3.73 -7.16 9.88
C LEU A 113 -3.65 -7.53 8.40
N LEU A 114 -4.47 -6.88 7.59
CA LEU A 114 -4.43 -7.01 6.14
C LEU A 114 -3.04 -6.61 5.62
N HIS A 115 -2.46 -7.46 4.80
CA HIS A 115 -1.12 -7.24 4.28
C HIS A 115 -1.13 -6.31 3.06
N ALA A 116 -0.39 -5.21 3.16
CA ALA A 116 -0.11 -4.37 2.01
C ALA A 116 1.01 -5.01 1.16
N LEU A 117 0.81 -5.02 -0.14
CA LEU A 117 1.72 -5.56 -1.14
C LEU A 117 2.50 -4.42 -1.82
N PRO A 118 3.67 -4.70 -2.39
CA PRO A 118 4.42 -3.68 -3.13
C PRO A 118 3.61 -3.06 -4.27
N VAL A 119 3.77 -1.77 -4.44
CA VAL A 119 3.26 -1.00 -5.58
C VAL A 119 4.45 -0.70 -6.49
N PRO A 120 4.31 -0.71 -7.82
CA PRO A 120 5.38 -0.29 -8.74
C PRO A 120 5.97 1.07 -8.38
N ASP A 121 7.25 1.29 -8.71
CA ASP A 121 7.97 2.53 -8.38
C ASP A 121 7.32 3.78 -9.01
N ASN A 122 6.77 3.62 -10.22
CA ASN A 122 6.10 4.69 -10.95
C ASN A 122 4.65 4.28 -11.28
N PRO A 123 3.73 4.29 -10.31
CA PRO A 123 2.36 3.92 -10.56
C PRO A 123 1.65 5.00 -11.41
N SER A 124 0.76 4.57 -12.29
CA SER A 124 0.04 5.47 -13.21
C SER A 124 -1.01 6.35 -12.51
N CYS A 125 -1.46 5.94 -11.33
CA CYS A 125 -2.46 6.65 -10.52
C CYS A 125 -2.34 6.26 -9.05
N LEU A 126 -3.11 6.94 -8.20
CA LEU A 126 -3.10 6.70 -6.75
C LEU A 126 -3.92 5.47 -6.40
N TYR A 127 -3.29 4.43 -5.86
CA TYR A 127 -3.93 3.26 -5.26
C TYR A 127 -3.05 2.62 -4.19
N GLN A 128 -3.64 1.76 -3.37
CA GLN A 128 -2.97 0.83 -2.49
C GLN A 128 -3.13 -0.58 -3.06
N HIS A 129 -2.08 -1.40 -2.96
CA HIS A 129 -2.09 -2.79 -3.38
C HIS A 129 -2.13 -3.68 -2.14
N LEU A 130 -3.13 -4.53 -2.03
CA LEU A 130 -3.44 -5.32 -0.84
C LEU A 130 -3.58 -6.80 -1.21
N GLU A 131 -3.32 -7.67 -0.28
CA GLU A 131 -3.63 -9.09 -0.45
C GLU A 131 -5.14 -9.31 -0.61
N PHE A 132 -5.51 -10.32 -1.38
CA PHE A 132 -6.89 -10.78 -1.46
C PHE A 132 -7.12 -11.89 -0.44
N ILE A 133 -8.10 -11.69 0.42
CA ILE A 133 -8.55 -12.69 1.38
C ILE A 133 -9.90 -13.22 0.89
N ASP A 134 -9.92 -14.50 0.51
CA ASP A 134 -11.16 -15.19 0.15
C ASP A 134 -11.90 -15.60 1.43
N GLY A 135 -12.77 -14.69 1.89
CA GLY A 135 -13.47 -14.84 3.15
C GLY A 135 -14.70 -13.95 3.24
N VAL A 136 -15.38 -14.01 4.38
CA VAL A 136 -16.55 -13.19 4.68
C VAL A 136 -16.21 -12.15 5.76
N THR A 137 -16.93 -11.04 5.76
CA THR A 137 -16.78 -10.03 6.82
C THR A 137 -17.33 -10.57 8.15
N LEU A 138 -16.80 -10.07 9.28
CA LEU A 138 -17.35 -10.42 10.60
C LEU A 138 -18.85 -10.12 10.70
N LYS A 139 -19.30 -9.01 10.08
CA LYS A 139 -20.72 -8.66 10.04
C LYS A 139 -21.55 -9.73 9.33
N GLN A 140 -21.06 -10.25 8.22
CA GLN A 140 -21.71 -11.33 7.48
C GLN A 140 -21.69 -12.64 8.27
N TRP A 141 -20.52 -12.99 8.83
CA TRP A 141 -20.37 -14.19 9.65
C TRP A 141 -21.35 -14.19 10.85
N LEU A 142 -21.45 -13.09 11.58
CA LEU A 142 -22.41 -12.96 12.71
C LEU A 142 -23.86 -13.10 12.25
N LYS A 143 -24.21 -12.64 11.04
CA LYS A 143 -25.56 -12.81 10.48
C LYS A 143 -25.86 -14.25 10.09
N GLU A 144 -24.87 -14.95 9.57
CA GLU A 144 -24.98 -16.35 9.13
C GLU A 144 -24.90 -17.33 10.29
N HIS A 145 -24.28 -16.92 11.42
CA HIS A 145 -24.11 -17.75 12.62
C HIS A 145 -24.70 -17.03 13.87
N PRO A 146 -26.02 -16.77 13.91
CA PRO A 146 -26.64 -16.05 15.03
C PRO A 146 -26.52 -16.83 16.35
N ASP A 147 -26.57 -18.17 16.27
CA ASP A 147 -26.51 -19.08 17.40
C ASP A 147 -25.10 -19.59 17.70
N ALA A 148 -24.05 -18.99 17.10
CA ALA A 148 -22.68 -19.36 17.37
C ALA A 148 -22.37 -19.30 18.89
N PRO A 149 -21.63 -20.27 19.45
CA PRO A 149 -21.21 -20.27 20.85
C PRO A 149 -20.50 -18.99 21.25
N VAL A 150 -20.64 -18.61 22.52
CA VAL A 150 -19.98 -17.39 23.06
C VAL A 150 -18.46 -17.52 22.92
N GLU A 151 -17.92 -18.70 23.06
CA GLU A 151 -16.49 -19.01 22.93
C GLU A 151 -15.96 -18.64 21.55
N GLU A 152 -16.70 -18.96 20.47
CA GLU A 152 -16.31 -18.59 19.10
C GLU A 152 -16.34 -17.07 18.91
N LYS A 153 -17.37 -16.40 19.43
CA LYS A 153 -17.47 -14.92 19.37
C LYS A 153 -16.33 -14.26 20.14
N LEU A 154 -15.97 -14.78 21.31
CA LEU A 154 -14.83 -14.32 22.10
C LEU A 154 -13.50 -14.56 21.38
N TYR A 155 -13.32 -15.72 20.75
CA TYR A 155 -12.14 -16.00 19.94
C TYR A 155 -11.98 -14.98 18.81
N LEU A 156 -13.04 -14.66 18.07
CA LEU A 156 -12.99 -13.62 17.01
C LEU A 156 -12.67 -12.24 17.58
N ALA A 157 -13.24 -11.89 18.74
CA ALA A 157 -12.93 -10.64 19.42
C ALA A 157 -11.45 -10.56 19.85
N ASP A 158 -10.88 -11.67 20.35
CA ASP A 158 -9.45 -11.73 20.69
C ASP A 158 -8.56 -11.51 19.46
N GLN A 159 -8.89 -12.11 18.32
CA GLN A 159 -8.16 -11.91 17.06
C GLN A 159 -8.18 -10.42 16.64
N LEU A 160 -9.33 -9.76 16.74
CA LEU A 160 -9.44 -8.32 16.46
C LEU A 160 -8.60 -7.48 17.42
N LEU A 161 -8.65 -7.77 18.72
CA LEU A 161 -7.87 -7.08 19.73
C LEU A 161 -6.36 -7.23 19.52
N ASN A 162 -5.91 -8.40 19.06
CA ASN A 162 -4.51 -8.62 18.71
C ASN A 162 -4.07 -7.76 17.52
N GLY A 163 -4.92 -7.58 16.51
CA GLY A 163 -4.68 -6.65 15.41
C GLY A 163 -4.60 -5.18 15.89
N VAL A 164 -5.57 -4.73 16.67
CA VAL A 164 -5.58 -3.37 17.25
C VAL A 164 -4.35 -3.12 18.12
N ARG A 165 -3.97 -4.10 18.95
CA ARG A 165 -2.75 -4.01 19.79
C ARG A 165 -1.48 -3.88 18.95
N ALA A 166 -1.41 -4.55 17.80
CA ALA A 166 -0.28 -4.41 16.89
C ALA A 166 -0.19 -2.99 16.31
N LEU A 167 -1.31 -2.39 15.93
CA LEU A 167 -1.38 -1.00 15.47
C LEU A 167 -0.90 -0.02 16.54
N HIS A 168 -1.41 -0.14 17.78
CA HIS A 168 -1.03 0.76 18.90
C HIS A 168 0.44 0.63 19.34
N ARG A 169 1.13 -0.44 18.99
CA ARG A 169 2.56 -0.62 19.32
C ARG A 169 3.49 -0.08 18.24
N ALA A 170 2.94 0.30 17.11
CA ALA A 170 3.69 0.79 15.96
C ALA A 170 3.70 2.33 15.87
N ASP A 171 3.05 3.02 16.83
CA ASP A 171 3.10 4.48 17.01
C ASP A 171 4.42 4.94 17.63
#